data_93b9f36c468687de837f9df0736a7e54
#
_entry.id   93b9f36c468687de837f9df0736a7e54
#
_cell.length_a   1.000
_cell.length_b   1.000
_cell.length_c   1.000
_cell.angle_alpha   90.00
_cell.angle_beta   90.00
_cell.angle_gamma   90.00
#
_symmetry.space_group_name_H-M   'P 1'
#
loop_
_entity.id
_entity.type
_entity.pdbx_description
1 polymer ?
#
loop_
_entity_poly.entity_id
_entity_poly.type
_entity_poly.pdbx_seq_one_letter_code
_entity_poly.pdbx_strand_id
1 'polypeptide(L)'
;MHGHPDHLMEAADLLARCAFPSPGTTVDCAVSGGPASLALLVLAVEAGLTVTAWHVDHGLRPGSDAEGDRVAAVAASLGAAAVSVTAMVGDGPNLEARAREARLDALPDGVLTGHTADDQAETVLLNLLRGSGVHGSAGIGDPGRRPLLGLRRSETRALCVACGLEPLDDPMNDDPRFVRNRIRNEVLPLLAEVSDRDPVPLLVRHAKLAGEAVVLLDALIADINPTDARTLAGLSPELARLALRGWLTGLLGGRPPDAAAIDRVFDVAGGLVRATEVAGGLRVERSRGRLRPLPEGGRIDGGR
;
A
#
# COMPACT_ATOMS: atom_id res chain seq x y z
N MET A 1 -13.41 -32.40 -7.49
CA MET A 1 -14.51 -31.42 -7.59
C MET A 1 -14.70 -31.07 -9.06
N HIS A 2 -15.84 -31.43 -9.66
CA HIS A 2 -16.11 -31.10 -11.06
C HIS A 2 -16.68 -29.68 -11.07
N GLY A 3 -15.84 -28.69 -11.38
CA GLY A 3 -16.29 -27.31 -11.53
C GLY A 3 -17.31 -27.20 -12.66
N HIS A 4 -18.39 -26.49 -12.41
CA HIS A 4 -19.40 -26.16 -13.40
C HIS A 4 -18.70 -25.33 -14.51
N PRO A 5 -18.94 -25.58 -15.81
CA PRO A 5 -18.24 -24.88 -16.90
C PRO A 5 -18.39 -23.35 -16.85
N ASP A 6 -19.44 -22.82 -16.22
CA ASP A 6 -19.66 -21.38 -16.04
C ASP A 6 -18.60 -20.71 -15.14
N HIS A 7 -18.07 -21.42 -14.13
CA HIS A 7 -17.04 -20.89 -13.22
C HIS A 7 -15.69 -20.65 -13.91
N LEU A 8 -15.32 -21.53 -14.87
CA LEU A 8 -14.06 -21.42 -15.60
C LEU A 8 -14.08 -20.23 -16.58
N MET A 9 -15.23 -19.94 -17.18
CA MET A 9 -15.37 -18.77 -18.07
C MET A 9 -15.31 -17.48 -17.26
N GLU A 10 -15.98 -17.40 -16.12
CA GLU A 10 -15.98 -16.22 -15.25
C GLU A 10 -14.56 -15.96 -14.67
N ALA A 11 -13.85 -17.01 -14.23
CA ALA A 11 -12.48 -16.89 -13.74
C ALA A 11 -11.51 -16.42 -14.84
N ALA A 12 -11.65 -16.87 -16.09
CA ALA A 12 -10.82 -16.46 -17.20
C ALA A 12 -10.94 -14.96 -17.52
N ASP A 13 -12.16 -14.42 -17.48
CA ASP A 13 -12.42 -12.99 -17.70
C ASP A 13 -11.83 -12.13 -16.56
N LEU A 14 -11.88 -12.63 -15.33
CA LEU A 14 -11.24 -11.98 -14.18
C LEU A 14 -9.72 -12.01 -14.29
N LEU A 15 -9.14 -13.17 -14.65
CA LEU A 15 -7.70 -13.35 -14.82
C LEU A 15 -7.10 -12.42 -15.88
N ALA A 16 -7.82 -12.17 -16.98
CA ALA A 16 -7.38 -11.23 -18.02
C ALA A 16 -7.16 -9.79 -17.52
N ARG A 17 -7.75 -9.45 -16.37
CA ARG A 17 -7.63 -8.13 -15.71
C ARG A 17 -6.70 -8.16 -14.47
N CYS A 18 -6.11 -9.30 -14.18
CA CYS A 18 -5.18 -9.47 -13.06
C CYS A 18 -3.72 -9.34 -13.52
N ALA A 19 -2.85 -8.91 -12.62
CA ALA A 19 -1.42 -8.75 -12.87
C ALA A 19 -0.62 -9.84 -12.13
N PHE A 20 -0.86 -11.11 -12.46
CA PHE A 20 -0.10 -12.23 -11.90
C PHE A 20 1.24 -12.45 -12.63
N PRO A 21 2.25 -13.02 -11.95
CA PRO A 21 3.47 -13.48 -12.61
C PRO A 21 3.17 -14.67 -13.55
N SER A 22 4.19 -15.11 -14.31
CA SER A 22 4.05 -16.20 -15.27
C SER A 22 3.65 -17.52 -14.58
N PRO A 23 2.86 -18.39 -15.25
CA PRO A 23 2.53 -19.71 -14.74
C PRO A 23 3.76 -20.51 -14.30
N GLY A 24 3.63 -21.31 -13.26
CA GLY A 24 4.73 -22.09 -12.66
C GLY A 24 5.57 -21.31 -11.64
N THR A 25 5.35 -19.97 -11.50
CA THR A 25 6.03 -19.19 -10.46
C THR A 25 5.49 -19.56 -9.07
N THR A 26 6.39 -19.68 -8.08
CA THR A 26 6.01 -19.84 -6.67
C THR A 26 5.73 -18.48 -6.05
N VAL A 27 4.59 -18.37 -5.37
CA VAL A 27 4.13 -17.11 -4.74
C VAL A 27 3.54 -17.37 -3.36
N ASP A 28 3.69 -16.37 -2.50
CA ASP A 28 3.02 -16.29 -1.21
C ASP A 28 1.82 -15.36 -1.33
N CYS A 29 0.65 -15.77 -0.83
CA CYS A 29 -0.58 -14.97 -0.81
C CYS A 29 -1.02 -14.71 0.62
N ALA A 30 -1.22 -13.44 0.98
CA ALA A 30 -1.81 -13.07 2.27
C ALA A 30 -3.33 -13.33 2.24
N VAL A 31 -3.80 -14.28 3.06
CA VAL A 31 -5.20 -14.73 3.07
C VAL A 31 -5.80 -14.54 4.46
N SER A 32 -6.66 -13.50 4.59
CA SER A 32 -7.38 -13.21 5.85
C SER A 32 -8.72 -13.95 5.97
N GLY A 33 -9.12 -14.72 4.96
CA GLY A 33 -10.46 -15.36 4.89
C GLY A 33 -11.55 -14.45 4.33
N GLY A 34 -11.33 -13.17 4.16
CA GLY A 34 -12.28 -12.26 3.50
C GLY A 34 -12.37 -12.45 1.98
N PRO A 35 -13.44 -11.92 1.32
CA PRO A 35 -13.73 -12.20 -0.09
C PRO A 35 -12.58 -11.93 -1.04
N ALA A 36 -11.93 -10.78 -0.93
CA ALA A 36 -10.85 -10.39 -1.82
C ALA A 36 -9.59 -11.26 -1.63
N SER A 37 -9.31 -11.71 -0.41
CA SER A 37 -8.16 -12.58 -0.14
C SER A 37 -8.41 -14.03 -0.56
N LEU A 38 -9.63 -14.53 -0.45
CA LEU A 38 -10.01 -15.84 -0.99
C LEU A 38 -10.02 -15.82 -2.52
N ALA A 39 -10.54 -14.75 -3.14
CA ALA A 39 -10.47 -14.59 -4.59
C ALA A 39 -9.03 -14.52 -5.09
N LEU A 40 -8.12 -13.86 -4.34
CA LEU A 40 -6.68 -13.87 -4.66
C LEU A 40 -6.15 -15.29 -4.70
N LEU A 41 -6.45 -16.12 -3.71
CA LEU A 41 -6.00 -17.51 -3.62
C LEU A 41 -6.52 -18.33 -4.80
N VAL A 42 -7.82 -18.25 -5.11
CA VAL A 42 -8.46 -18.95 -6.24
C VAL A 42 -7.79 -18.55 -7.56
N LEU A 43 -7.71 -17.24 -7.83
CA LEU A 43 -7.18 -16.72 -9.10
C LEU A 43 -5.68 -16.98 -9.25
N ALA A 44 -4.91 -16.99 -8.17
CA ALA A 44 -3.49 -17.34 -8.22
C ALA A 44 -3.28 -18.81 -8.61
N VAL A 45 -4.10 -19.72 -8.08
CA VAL A 45 -4.07 -21.14 -8.46
C VAL A 45 -4.53 -21.32 -9.91
N GLU A 46 -5.62 -20.68 -10.32
CA GLU A 46 -6.14 -20.72 -11.70
C GLU A 46 -5.15 -20.11 -12.71
N ALA A 47 -4.33 -19.15 -12.29
CA ALA A 47 -3.23 -18.60 -13.09
C ALA A 47 -2.06 -19.59 -13.26
N GLY A 48 -2.15 -20.79 -12.69
CA GLY A 48 -1.11 -21.82 -12.77
C GLY A 48 0.10 -21.56 -11.89
N LEU A 49 -0.06 -20.79 -10.79
CA LEU A 49 1.01 -20.49 -9.83
C LEU A 49 1.11 -21.62 -8.78
N THR A 50 2.30 -21.80 -8.21
CA THR A 50 2.49 -22.61 -7.01
C THR A 50 2.30 -21.72 -5.78
N VAL A 51 1.19 -21.91 -5.05
CA VAL A 51 0.73 -20.94 -4.05
C VAL A 51 0.92 -21.46 -2.63
N THR A 52 1.45 -20.57 -1.75
CA THR A 52 1.36 -20.72 -0.30
C THR A 52 0.45 -19.63 0.27
N ALA A 53 -0.66 -20.03 0.90
CA ALA A 53 -1.59 -19.13 1.59
C ALA A 53 -1.04 -18.82 2.99
N TRP A 54 -0.81 -17.53 3.29
CA TRP A 54 -0.37 -17.06 4.61
C TRP A 54 -1.52 -16.40 5.34
N HIS A 55 -1.90 -16.97 6.48
CA HIS A 55 -2.86 -16.39 7.41
C HIS A 55 -2.15 -15.81 8.62
N VAL A 56 -2.52 -14.58 9.00
CA VAL A 56 -1.97 -13.91 10.20
C VAL A 56 -3.09 -13.77 11.22
N ASP A 57 -2.98 -14.51 12.31
CA ASP A 57 -3.83 -14.36 13.48
C ASP A 57 -3.28 -13.26 14.41
N HIS A 58 -4.10 -12.27 14.72
CA HIS A 58 -3.75 -11.17 15.62
C HIS A 58 -4.04 -11.47 17.09
N GLY A 59 -4.70 -12.59 17.40
CA GLY A 59 -5.09 -12.95 18.77
C GLY A 59 -6.06 -11.97 19.44
N LEU A 60 -6.70 -11.07 18.65
CA LEU A 60 -7.53 -9.98 19.19
C LEU A 60 -8.95 -10.44 19.52
N ARG A 61 -9.36 -11.62 19.08
CA ARG A 61 -10.73 -12.15 19.28
C ARG A 61 -10.68 -13.61 19.71
N PRO A 62 -11.55 -14.04 20.66
CA PRO A 62 -11.75 -15.45 20.94
C PRO A 62 -12.21 -16.19 19.67
N GLY A 63 -11.53 -17.29 19.32
CA GLY A 63 -11.85 -18.11 18.16
C GLY A 63 -11.19 -17.67 16.84
N SER A 64 -10.23 -16.71 16.87
CA SER A 64 -9.45 -16.32 15.67
C SER A 64 -8.56 -17.45 15.16
N ASP A 65 -8.19 -18.41 16.00
CA ASP A 65 -7.51 -19.66 15.65
C ASP A 65 -8.29 -20.48 14.61
N ALA A 66 -9.64 -20.54 14.74
CA ALA A 66 -10.49 -21.21 13.77
C ALA A 66 -10.50 -20.55 12.38
N GLU A 67 -10.15 -19.28 12.27
CA GLU A 67 -10.04 -18.60 10.98
C GLU A 67 -8.86 -19.17 10.16
N GLY A 68 -7.73 -19.43 10.82
CA GLY A 68 -6.56 -20.07 10.21
C GLY A 68 -6.86 -21.47 9.68
N ASP A 69 -7.61 -22.29 10.44
CA ASP A 69 -8.03 -23.63 10.01
C ASP A 69 -8.96 -23.59 8.79
N ARG A 70 -9.86 -22.61 8.72
CA ARG A 70 -10.73 -22.39 7.54
C ARG A 70 -9.92 -22.01 6.30
N VAL A 71 -8.95 -21.10 6.45
CA VAL A 71 -8.05 -20.71 5.34
C VAL A 71 -7.23 -21.91 4.88
N ALA A 72 -6.70 -22.72 5.80
CA ALA A 72 -5.95 -23.92 5.47
C ALA A 72 -6.80 -24.95 4.73
N ALA A 73 -8.06 -25.16 5.15
CA ALA A 73 -8.99 -26.05 4.48
C ALA A 73 -9.30 -25.59 3.04
N VAL A 74 -9.53 -24.30 2.83
CA VAL A 74 -9.73 -23.73 1.48
C VAL A 74 -8.48 -23.87 0.64
N ALA A 75 -7.28 -23.55 1.15
CA ALA A 75 -6.04 -23.71 0.44
C ALA A 75 -5.82 -25.17 -0.01
N ALA A 76 -6.02 -26.12 0.91
CA ALA A 76 -5.90 -27.55 0.60
C ALA A 76 -6.88 -28.00 -0.49
N SER A 77 -8.12 -27.51 -0.47
CA SER A 77 -9.13 -27.84 -1.50
C SER A 77 -8.75 -27.32 -2.89
N LEU A 78 -7.93 -26.28 -2.97
CA LEU A 78 -7.42 -25.69 -4.21
C LEU A 78 -6.04 -26.25 -4.59
N GLY A 79 -5.45 -27.17 -3.80
CA GLY A 79 -4.12 -27.72 -4.04
C GLY A 79 -2.97 -26.76 -3.66
N ALA A 80 -3.24 -25.74 -2.86
CA ALA A 80 -2.26 -24.79 -2.34
C ALA A 80 -1.77 -25.20 -0.93
N ALA A 81 -0.55 -24.82 -0.57
CA ALA A 81 -0.04 -24.92 0.78
C ALA A 81 -0.64 -23.80 1.67
N ALA A 82 -0.65 -24.00 2.99
CA ALA A 82 -1.07 -23.00 3.94
C ALA A 82 -0.10 -22.89 5.12
N VAL A 83 0.11 -21.65 5.58
CA VAL A 83 0.90 -21.32 6.78
C VAL A 83 0.07 -20.35 7.61
N SER A 84 -0.07 -20.65 8.91
CA SER A 84 -0.70 -19.75 9.86
C SER A 84 0.36 -19.24 10.83
N VAL A 85 0.42 -17.91 11.02
CA VAL A 85 1.35 -17.25 11.95
C VAL A 85 0.59 -16.35 12.91
N THR A 86 1.05 -16.27 14.15
CA THR A 86 0.46 -15.37 15.13
C THR A 86 1.30 -14.09 15.20
N ALA A 87 0.66 -12.93 15.00
CA ALA A 87 1.28 -11.62 15.13
C ALA A 87 0.77 -10.94 16.41
N MET A 88 1.64 -10.84 17.42
CA MET A 88 1.33 -10.14 18.67
C MET A 88 1.25 -8.63 18.42
N VAL A 89 0.08 -8.06 18.67
CA VAL A 89 -0.11 -6.60 18.62
C VAL A 89 0.13 -6.05 20.03
N GLY A 90 1.24 -5.34 20.22
CA GLY A 90 1.56 -4.74 21.52
C GLY A 90 0.51 -3.70 21.98
N ASP A 91 0.53 -3.30 23.26
CA ASP A 91 -0.36 -2.27 23.83
C ASP A 91 0.04 -0.86 23.39
N GLY A 92 -0.93 0.05 23.23
CA GLY A 92 -0.68 1.48 22.93
C GLY A 92 -1.70 2.11 21.99
N PRO A 93 -1.57 3.40 21.65
CA PRO A 93 -2.46 4.11 20.75
C PRO A 93 -2.32 3.60 19.29
N ASN A 94 -3.33 3.87 18.45
CA ASN A 94 -3.36 3.48 17.04
C ASN A 94 -3.29 1.96 16.80
N LEU A 95 -4.16 1.20 17.47
CA LEU A 95 -4.23 -0.26 17.38
C LEU A 95 -4.26 -0.77 15.91
N GLU A 96 -5.01 -0.12 15.03
CA GLU A 96 -5.12 -0.49 13.62
C GLU A 96 -3.77 -0.39 12.87
N ALA A 97 -3.05 0.72 13.08
CA ALA A 97 -1.77 0.93 12.41
C ALA A 97 -0.74 -0.11 12.89
N ARG A 98 -0.73 -0.44 14.18
CA ARG A 98 0.16 -1.45 14.76
C ARG A 98 -0.22 -2.87 14.35
N ALA A 99 -1.51 -3.19 14.31
CA ALA A 99 -1.98 -4.46 13.80
C ALA A 99 -1.61 -4.65 12.32
N ARG A 100 -1.69 -3.56 11.53
CA ARG A 100 -1.24 -3.56 10.13
C ARG A 100 0.28 -3.76 10.02
N GLU A 101 1.08 -3.08 10.85
CA GLU A 101 2.53 -3.22 10.88
C GLU A 101 2.94 -4.63 11.31
N ALA A 102 2.42 -5.14 12.42
CA ALA A 102 2.67 -6.49 12.90
C ALA A 102 2.28 -7.57 11.86
N ARG A 103 1.20 -7.33 11.09
CA ARG A 103 0.82 -8.21 9.98
C ARG A 103 1.86 -8.20 8.88
N LEU A 104 2.34 -7.02 8.47
CA LEU A 104 3.33 -6.90 7.40
C LEU A 104 4.65 -7.54 7.79
N ASP A 105 5.07 -7.38 9.05
CA ASP A 105 6.31 -7.96 9.59
C ASP A 105 6.24 -9.49 9.71
N ALA A 106 5.03 -10.04 9.90
CA ALA A 106 4.82 -11.49 10.00
C ALA A 106 4.70 -12.19 8.64
N LEU A 107 4.57 -11.44 7.56
CA LEU A 107 4.41 -11.98 6.21
C LEU A 107 5.75 -11.98 5.44
N PRO A 108 5.97 -12.93 4.53
CA PRO A 108 7.17 -12.95 3.72
C PRO A 108 7.26 -11.74 2.79
N ASP A 109 8.51 -11.36 2.47
CA ASP A 109 8.77 -10.33 1.48
C ASP A 109 8.16 -10.71 0.12
N GLY A 110 7.56 -9.73 -0.55
CA GLY A 110 6.97 -9.96 -1.86
C GLY A 110 5.58 -10.61 -1.83
N VAL A 111 4.99 -10.88 -0.66
CA VAL A 111 3.65 -11.48 -0.55
C VAL A 111 2.60 -10.74 -1.38
N LEU A 112 1.78 -11.49 -2.10
CA LEU A 112 0.65 -10.96 -2.87
C LEU A 112 -0.53 -10.64 -1.93
N THR A 113 -1.23 -9.54 -2.20
CA THR A 113 -2.38 -9.10 -1.40
C THR A 113 -3.61 -8.84 -2.25
N GLY A 114 -4.79 -9.17 -1.74
CA GLY A 114 -6.08 -9.07 -2.44
C GLY A 114 -6.67 -7.65 -2.49
N HIS A 115 -5.86 -6.61 -2.72
CA HIS A 115 -6.39 -5.25 -2.90
C HIS A 115 -7.07 -5.12 -4.25
N THR A 116 -8.25 -4.50 -4.27
CA THR A 116 -9.13 -4.33 -5.42
C THR A 116 -9.13 -2.89 -5.96
N ALA A 117 -9.83 -2.66 -7.06
CA ALA A 117 -10.10 -1.32 -7.62
C ALA A 117 -10.80 -0.40 -6.60
N ASP A 118 -11.69 -0.96 -5.79
CA ASP A 118 -12.37 -0.21 -4.72
C ASP A 118 -11.37 0.24 -3.64
N ASP A 119 -10.42 -0.61 -3.26
CA ASP A 119 -9.36 -0.23 -2.31
C ASP A 119 -8.43 0.86 -2.87
N GLN A 120 -8.18 0.82 -4.18
CA GLN A 120 -7.44 1.87 -4.89
C GLN A 120 -8.17 3.20 -4.81
N ALA A 121 -9.48 3.22 -5.13
CA ALA A 121 -10.30 4.43 -5.06
C ALA A 121 -10.37 5.00 -3.64
N GLU A 122 -10.58 4.14 -2.63
CA GLU A 122 -10.56 4.52 -1.21
C GLU A 122 -9.22 5.18 -0.84
N THR A 123 -8.10 4.60 -1.30
CA THR A 123 -6.76 5.09 -0.99
C THR A 123 -6.47 6.43 -1.64
N VAL A 124 -6.88 6.63 -2.89
CA VAL A 124 -6.77 7.92 -3.60
C VAL A 124 -7.50 9.01 -2.84
N LEU A 125 -8.77 8.77 -2.49
CA LEU A 125 -9.57 9.75 -1.74
C LEU A 125 -8.98 10.04 -0.36
N LEU A 126 -8.55 9.01 0.36
CA LEU A 126 -7.92 9.17 1.67
C LEU A 126 -6.65 10.02 1.59
N ASN A 127 -5.83 9.80 0.57
CA ASN A 127 -4.61 10.57 0.36
C ASN A 127 -4.90 12.02 -0.04
N LEU A 128 -5.91 12.27 -0.87
CA LEU A 128 -6.38 13.63 -1.21
C LEU A 128 -6.86 14.37 0.04
N LEU A 129 -7.64 13.73 0.90
CA LEU A 129 -8.11 14.31 2.17
C LEU A 129 -6.96 14.64 3.14
N ARG A 130 -5.85 13.93 3.03
CA ARG A 130 -4.61 14.21 3.80
C ARG A 130 -3.71 15.26 3.17
N GLY A 131 -4.10 15.84 2.04
CA GLY A 131 -3.30 16.84 1.33
C GLY A 131 -2.09 16.26 0.58
N SER A 132 -2.13 15.00 0.23
CA SER A 132 -1.04 14.37 -0.52
C SER A 132 -0.97 14.91 -1.95
N GLY A 133 0.25 15.16 -2.44
CA GLY A 133 0.51 15.53 -3.84
C GLY A 133 0.42 14.34 -4.79
N VAL A 134 1.02 14.48 -5.99
CA VAL A 134 0.96 13.50 -7.07
C VAL A 134 1.36 12.08 -6.66
N HIS A 135 2.38 11.91 -5.81
CA HIS A 135 2.78 10.59 -5.29
C HIS A 135 1.66 9.90 -4.49
N GLY A 136 0.94 10.66 -3.65
CA GLY A 136 -0.20 10.09 -2.93
C GLY A 136 -1.40 9.83 -3.83
N SER A 137 -1.57 10.61 -4.90
CA SER A 137 -2.62 10.40 -5.91
C SER A 137 -2.41 9.13 -6.74
N ALA A 138 -1.19 8.61 -6.82
CA ALA A 138 -0.90 7.31 -7.43
C ALA A 138 -1.55 6.14 -6.64
N GLY A 139 -2.03 6.39 -5.43
CA GLY A 139 -2.77 5.43 -4.62
C GLY A 139 -1.91 4.27 -4.13
N ILE A 140 -2.42 3.04 -4.29
CA ILE A 140 -1.71 1.82 -3.92
C ILE A 140 -0.67 1.52 -5.01
N GLY A 141 0.61 1.59 -4.66
CA GLY A 141 1.71 1.25 -5.55
C GLY A 141 1.94 -0.26 -5.68
N ASP A 142 2.92 -0.63 -6.51
CA ASP A 142 3.38 -1.99 -6.74
C ASP A 142 2.26 -2.95 -7.20
N PRO A 143 1.82 -2.84 -8.47
CA PRO A 143 0.81 -3.75 -9.03
C PRO A 143 1.25 -5.23 -9.01
N GLY A 144 2.56 -5.51 -9.05
CA GLY A 144 3.10 -6.87 -9.00
C GLY A 144 2.79 -7.60 -7.70
N ARG A 145 2.62 -6.85 -6.60
CA ARG A 145 2.20 -7.40 -5.29
C ARG A 145 0.69 -7.33 -5.06
N ARG A 146 -0.07 -6.75 -5.98
CA ARG A 146 -1.52 -6.51 -5.86
C ARG A 146 -2.25 -6.84 -7.16
N PRO A 147 -2.26 -8.12 -7.51
CA PRO A 147 -2.73 -8.55 -8.83
C PRO A 147 -4.21 -8.25 -9.09
N LEU A 148 -5.03 -8.04 -8.05
CA LEU A 148 -6.47 -7.82 -8.19
C LEU A 148 -6.89 -6.35 -8.31
N LEU A 149 -5.96 -5.39 -8.50
CA LEU A 149 -6.31 -3.97 -8.64
C LEU A 149 -7.19 -3.65 -9.86
N GLY A 150 -7.28 -4.56 -10.83
CA GLY A 150 -8.20 -4.46 -11.97
C GLY A 150 -9.61 -4.98 -11.70
N LEU A 151 -9.87 -5.57 -10.52
CA LEU A 151 -11.15 -6.18 -10.14
C LEU A 151 -11.90 -5.34 -9.12
N ARG A 152 -13.25 -5.43 -9.18
CA ARG A 152 -14.14 -4.84 -8.18
C ARG A 152 -14.30 -5.78 -6.98
N ARG A 153 -14.58 -5.21 -5.82
CA ARG A 153 -14.92 -5.99 -4.60
C ARG A 153 -16.15 -6.87 -4.81
N SER A 154 -17.14 -6.41 -5.56
CA SER A 154 -18.33 -7.20 -5.92
C SER A 154 -17.97 -8.44 -6.74
N GLU A 155 -17.02 -8.33 -7.66
CA GLU A 155 -16.55 -9.45 -8.50
C GLU A 155 -15.79 -10.49 -7.67
N THR A 156 -14.93 -10.04 -6.73
CA THR A 156 -14.23 -10.98 -5.84
C THR A 156 -15.21 -11.74 -4.93
N ARG A 157 -16.28 -11.08 -4.46
CA ARG A 157 -17.34 -11.74 -3.68
C ARG A 157 -18.15 -12.72 -4.55
N ALA A 158 -18.52 -12.34 -5.77
CA ALA A 158 -19.22 -13.20 -6.72
C ALA A 158 -18.41 -14.46 -7.04
N LEU A 159 -17.10 -14.31 -7.29
CA LEU A 159 -16.20 -15.45 -7.51
C LEU A 159 -16.20 -16.43 -6.32
N CYS A 160 -16.13 -15.91 -5.08
CA CYS A 160 -16.18 -16.77 -3.90
C CYS A 160 -17.48 -17.58 -3.84
N VAL A 161 -18.62 -16.91 -4.09
CA VAL A 161 -19.94 -17.59 -4.13
C VAL A 161 -19.96 -18.65 -5.21
N ALA A 162 -19.49 -18.33 -6.42
CA ALA A 162 -19.42 -19.23 -7.54
C ALA A 162 -18.54 -20.46 -7.25
N CYS A 163 -17.46 -20.31 -6.49
CA CYS A 163 -16.59 -21.40 -6.04
C CYS A 163 -17.13 -22.15 -4.80
N GLY A 164 -18.30 -21.81 -4.28
CA GLY A 164 -18.85 -22.41 -3.06
C GLY A 164 -18.05 -22.08 -1.79
N LEU A 165 -17.32 -20.97 -1.80
CA LEU A 165 -16.57 -20.50 -0.64
C LEU A 165 -17.43 -19.56 0.20
N GLU A 166 -17.29 -19.66 1.52
CA GLU A 166 -17.95 -18.78 2.49
C GLU A 166 -16.92 -17.80 3.07
N PRO A 167 -16.84 -16.56 2.55
CA PRO A 167 -15.93 -15.56 3.09
C PRO A 167 -16.26 -15.18 4.53
N LEU A 168 -15.23 -14.88 5.31
CA LEU A 168 -15.38 -14.29 6.63
C LEU A 168 -15.76 -12.80 6.47
N ASP A 169 -16.87 -12.41 7.09
CA ASP A 169 -17.22 -11.00 7.22
C ASP A 169 -16.69 -10.47 8.56
N ASP A 170 -15.76 -9.52 8.49
CA ASP A 170 -15.22 -8.86 9.68
C ASP A 170 -16.10 -7.63 10.03
N PRO A 171 -16.75 -7.62 11.22
CA PRO A 171 -17.56 -6.47 11.65
C PRO A 171 -16.79 -5.13 11.69
N MET A 172 -15.47 -5.15 11.81
CA MET A 172 -14.66 -3.94 11.76
C MET A 172 -14.69 -3.25 10.38
N ASN A 173 -15.08 -3.96 9.31
CA ASN A 173 -15.18 -3.39 7.97
C ASN A 173 -16.30 -2.35 7.82
N ASP A 174 -17.29 -2.35 8.72
CA ASP A 174 -18.44 -1.44 8.71
C ASP A 174 -18.38 -0.38 9.82
N ASP A 175 -17.34 -0.39 10.66
CA ASP A 175 -17.21 0.55 11.78
C ASP A 175 -16.95 1.98 11.27
N PRO A 176 -17.87 2.95 11.50
CA PRO A 176 -17.75 4.32 11.00
C PRO A 176 -16.66 5.16 11.70
N ARG A 177 -16.06 4.65 12.77
CA ARG A 177 -14.89 5.29 13.41
C ARG A 177 -13.69 5.33 12.48
N PHE A 178 -13.61 4.42 11.49
CA PHE A 178 -12.54 4.38 10.52
C PHE A 178 -12.86 5.23 9.29
N VAL A 179 -12.01 6.20 9.01
CA VAL A 179 -12.17 7.12 7.86
C VAL A 179 -12.31 6.36 6.54
N ARG A 180 -11.61 5.23 6.39
CA ARG A 180 -11.67 4.40 5.19
C ARG A 180 -13.06 3.79 4.99
N ASN A 181 -13.70 3.33 6.07
CA ASN A 181 -15.07 2.80 6.00
C ASN A 181 -16.08 3.91 5.65
N ARG A 182 -15.89 5.12 6.17
CA ARG A 182 -16.71 6.29 5.78
C ARG A 182 -16.53 6.66 4.31
N ILE A 183 -15.29 6.63 3.79
CA ILE A 183 -15.05 6.85 2.36
C ILE A 183 -15.82 5.81 1.54
N ARG A 184 -15.78 4.54 1.93
CA ARG A 184 -16.47 3.43 1.26
C ARG A 184 -17.99 3.58 1.29
N ASN A 185 -18.54 3.83 2.47
CA ASN A 185 -19.98 3.72 2.72
C ASN A 185 -20.72 5.04 2.56
N GLU A 186 -20.03 6.18 2.63
CA GLU A 186 -20.64 7.52 2.55
C GLU A 186 -20.14 8.31 1.33
N VAL A 187 -18.81 8.45 1.16
CA VAL A 187 -18.23 9.35 0.16
C VAL A 187 -18.33 8.80 -1.25
N LEU A 188 -17.94 7.54 -1.49
CA LEU A 188 -18.02 6.93 -2.81
C LEU A 188 -19.47 6.85 -3.32
N PRO A 189 -20.48 6.44 -2.51
CA PRO A 189 -21.88 6.51 -2.93
C PRO A 189 -22.35 7.94 -3.24
N LEU A 190 -21.98 8.93 -2.42
CA LEU A 190 -22.31 10.33 -2.67
C LEU A 190 -21.70 10.83 -3.99
N LEU A 191 -20.44 10.48 -4.28
CA LEU A 191 -19.79 10.85 -5.53
C LEU A 191 -20.49 10.21 -6.73
N ALA A 192 -20.97 8.96 -6.59
CA ALA A 192 -21.75 8.28 -7.62
C ALA A 192 -23.08 8.99 -7.88
N GLU A 193 -23.80 9.37 -6.82
CA GLU A 193 -25.06 10.12 -6.91
C GLU A 193 -24.86 11.47 -7.60
N VAL A 194 -23.88 12.26 -7.14
CA VAL A 194 -23.62 13.62 -7.66
C VAL A 194 -23.17 13.62 -9.13
N SER A 195 -22.39 12.62 -9.54
CA SER A 195 -21.82 12.56 -10.89
C SER A 195 -22.64 11.72 -11.86
N ASP A 196 -23.67 11.03 -11.40
CA ASP A 196 -24.44 10.02 -12.16
C ASP A 196 -23.53 8.98 -12.84
N ARG A 197 -22.45 8.61 -12.16
CA ARG A 197 -21.41 7.68 -12.65
C ARG A 197 -20.77 6.92 -11.51
N ASP A 198 -20.28 5.71 -11.81
CA ASP A 198 -19.41 5.00 -10.86
C ASP A 198 -18.04 5.73 -10.72
N PRO A 199 -17.69 6.27 -9.55
CA PRO A 199 -16.44 6.99 -9.33
C PRO A 199 -15.22 6.08 -9.30
N VAL A 200 -15.37 4.78 -9.00
CA VAL A 200 -14.23 3.86 -8.80
C VAL A 200 -13.37 3.73 -10.04
N PRO A 201 -13.89 3.43 -11.26
CA PRO A 201 -13.06 3.36 -12.45
C PRO A 201 -12.35 4.68 -12.78
N LEU A 202 -12.98 5.82 -12.46
CA LEU A 202 -12.40 7.15 -12.71
C LEU A 202 -11.23 7.42 -11.77
N LEU A 203 -11.37 7.08 -10.49
CA LEU A 203 -10.31 7.21 -9.48
C LEU A 203 -9.14 6.25 -9.77
N VAL A 204 -9.43 5.01 -10.20
CA VAL A 204 -8.39 4.06 -10.63
C VAL A 204 -7.61 4.59 -11.84
N ARG A 205 -8.31 5.14 -12.84
CA ARG A 205 -7.65 5.78 -13.99
C ARG A 205 -6.80 6.97 -13.56
N HIS A 206 -7.30 7.80 -12.66
CA HIS A 206 -6.54 8.93 -12.09
C HIS A 206 -5.27 8.43 -11.40
N ALA A 207 -5.37 7.40 -10.56
CA ALA A 207 -4.23 6.81 -9.87
C ALA A 207 -3.17 6.28 -10.87
N LYS A 208 -3.60 5.62 -11.95
CA LYS A 208 -2.70 5.14 -12.99
C LYS A 208 -1.92 6.29 -13.65
N LEU A 209 -2.62 7.35 -14.08
CA LEU A 209 -1.99 8.52 -14.70
C LEU A 209 -1.03 9.24 -13.74
N ALA A 210 -1.43 9.36 -12.45
CA ALA A 210 -0.55 9.91 -11.43
C ALA A 210 0.69 9.03 -11.21
N GLY A 211 0.56 7.70 -11.22
CA GLY A 211 1.67 6.76 -11.13
C GLY A 211 2.64 6.89 -12.30
N GLU A 212 2.15 7.01 -13.52
CA GLU A 212 2.97 7.27 -14.72
C GLU A 212 3.75 8.60 -14.59
N ALA A 213 3.10 9.66 -14.07
CA ALA A 213 3.76 10.93 -13.80
C ALA A 213 4.83 10.81 -12.71
N VAL A 214 4.57 10.03 -11.65
CA VAL A 214 5.56 9.76 -10.59
C VAL A 214 6.80 9.08 -11.16
N VAL A 215 6.65 8.06 -12.00
CA VAL A 215 7.79 7.38 -12.66
C VAL A 215 8.65 8.37 -13.45
N LEU A 216 8.03 9.30 -14.20
CA LEU A 216 8.75 10.34 -14.92
C LEU A 216 9.47 11.32 -13.99
N LEU A 217 8.79 11.75 -12.91
CA LEU A 217 9.38 12.65 -11.92
C LEU A 217 10.58 12.00 -11.20
N ASP A 218 10.46 10.73 -10.83
CA ASP A 218 11.55 9.99 -10.19
C ASP A 218 12.74 9.80 -11.14
N ALA A 219 12.48 9.54 -12.43
CA ALA A 219 13.53 9.48 -13.45
C ALA A 219 14.27 10.82 -13.63
N LEU A 220 13.57 11.94 -13.53
CA LEU A 220 14.19 13.29 -13.63
C LEU A 220 15.17 13.59 -12.50
N ILE A 221 15.01 12.97 -11.34
CA ILE A 221 15.87 13.20 -10.17
C ILE A 221 16.84 12.05 -9.90
N ALA A 222 16.81 10.97 -10.66
CA ALA A 222 17.59 9.77 -10.40
C ALA A 222 19.10 10.03 -10.29
N ASP A 223 19.63 10.93 -11.12
CA ASP A 223 21.04 11.29 -11.14
C ASP A 223 21.39 12.51 -10.27
N ILE A 224 20.40 13.09 -9.59
CA ILE A 224 20.60 14.27 -8.73
C ILE A 224 21.07 13.80 -7.35
N ASN A 225 22.24 14.27 -6.92
CA ASN A 225 22.68 14.09 -5.55
C ASN A 225 21.98 15.11 -4.62
N PRO A 226 20.95 14.69 -3.85
CA PRO A 226 20.16 15.60 -3.02
C PRO A 226 20.93 16.14 -1.81
N THR A 227 22.13 15.61 -1.53
CA THR A 227 22.96 16.08 -0.42
C THR A 227 23.97 17.16 -0.87
N ASP A 228 24.17 17.36 -2.16
CA ASP A 228 25.10 18.37 -2.66
C ASP A 228 24.40 19.73 -2.84
N ALA A 229 24.68 20.66 -1.94
CA ALA A 229 24.10 22.00 -1.96
C ALA A 229 24.38 22.80 -3.22
N ARG A 230 25.51 22.56 -3.91
CA ARG A 230 25.85 23.23 -5.18
C ARG A 230 24.98 22.70 -6.31
N THR A 231 24.81 21.38 -6.37
CA THR A 231 23.92 20.74 -7.33
C THR A 231 22.52 21.29 -7.16
N LEU A 232 21.97 21.30 -5.92
CA LEU A 232 20.64 21.81 -5.65
C LEU A 232 20.46 23.29 -6.01
N ALA A 233 21.48 24.13 -5.77
CA ALA A 233 21.43 25.55 -6.12
C ALA A 233 21.46 25.84 -7.64
N GLY A 234 21.89 24.87 -8.45
CA GLY A 234 21.89 24.96 -9.92
C GLY A 234 20.62 24.49 -10.59
N LEU A 235 19.69 23.90 -9.82
CA LEU A 235 18.39 23.39 -10.31
C LEU A 235 17.28 24.43 -10.19
N SER A 236 16.18 24.23 -10.92
CA SER A 236 14.95 24.94 -10.60
C SER A 236 14.49 24.58 -9.17
N PRO A 237 13.84 25.52 -8.45
CA PRO A 237 13.36 25.25 -7.09
C PRO A 237 12.45 24.02 -6.99
N GLU A 238 11.61 23.76 -8.01
CA GLU A 238 10.70 22.63 -8.08
C GLU A 238 11.45 21.31 -8.15
N LEU A 239 12.49 21.24 -8.99
CA LEU A 239 13.29 20.03 -9.15
C LEU A 239 14.16 19.76 -7.90
N ALA A 240 14.72 20.81 -7.30
CA ALA A 240 15.46 20.69 -6.04
C ALA A 240 14.56 20.18 -4.90
N ARG A 241 13.33 20.72 -4.78
CA ARG A 241 12.35 20.24 -3.79
C ARG A 241 11.93 18.80 -4.03
N LEU A 242 11.79 18.39 -5.30
CA LEU A 242 11.47 17.01 -5.65
C LEU A 242 12.59 16.05 -5.20
N ALA A 243 13.84 16.39 -5.50
CA ALA A 243 15.02 15.62 -5.08
C ALA A 243 15.13 15.53 -3.54
N LEU A 244 14.92 16.66 -2.85
CA LEU A 244 14.89 16.70 -1.38
C LEU A 244 13.77 15.86 -0.80
N ARG A 245 12.56 15.89 -1.40
CA ARG A 245 11.43 15.05 -0.97
C ARG A 245 11.79 13.57 -1.03
N GLY A 246 12.33 13.08 -2.15
CA GLY A 246 12.74 11.69 -2.33
C GLY A 246 13.76 11.26 -1.26
N TRP A 247 14.80 12.07 -1.06
CA TRP A 247 15.83 11.82 -0.08
C TRP A 247 15.31 11.77 1.37
N LEU A 248 14.51 12.77 1.76
CA LEU A 248 13.92 12.83 3.10
C LEU A 248 12.92 11.69 3.34
N THR A 249 12.15 11.31 2.33
CA THR A 249 11.23 10.15 2.42
C THR A 249 12.01 8.86 2.73
N GLY A 250 13.16 8.65 2.08
CA GLY A 250 14.04 7.51 2.39
C GLY A 250 14.56 7.54 3.83
N LEU A 251 14.98 8.72 4.33
CA LEU A 251 15.46 8.87 5.71
C LEU A 251 14.35 8.69 6.76
N LEU A 252 13.10 8.97 6.41
CA LEU A 252 11.92 8.83 7.27
C LEU A 252 11.24 7.46 7.16
N GLY A 253 11.92 6.44 6.64
CA GLY A 253 11.39 5.09 6.53
C GLY A 253 10.19 4.98 5.57
N GLY A 254 10.23 5.74 4.46
CA GLY A 254 9.18 5.76 3.45
C GLY A 254 8.02 6.73 3.74
N ARG A 255 8.07 7.48 4.84
CA ARG A 255 7.07 8.51 5.17
C ARG A 255 7.45 9.84 4.51
N PRO A 256 6.63 10.39 3.59
CA PRO A 256 6.95 11.66 2.96
C PRO A 256 6.89 12.81 3.98
N PRO A 257 7.87 13.75 3.95
CA PRO A 257 7.82 14.96 4.77
C PRO A 257 6.70 15.90 4.26
N ASP A 258 6.25 16.82 5.12
CA ASP A 258 5.37 17.90 4.69
C ASP A 258 6.10 18.93 3.82
N ALA A 259 5.36 19.74 3.08
CA ALA A 259 5.91 20.75 2.18
C ALA A 259 6.78 21.76 2.92
N ALA A 260 6.38 22.18 4.12
CA ALA A 260 7.12 23.14 4.92
C ALA A 260 8.48 22.58 5.39
N ALA A 261 8.55 21.29 5.71
CA ALA A 261 9.82 20.64 6.04
C ALA A 261 10.78 20.63 4.82
N ILE A 262 10.26 20.37 3.61
CA ILE A 262 11.05 20.39 2.37
C ILE A 262 11.57 21.82 2.13
N ASP A 263 10.73 22.85 2.28
CA ASP A 263 11.15 24.24 2.11
C ASP A 263 12.22 24.64 3.12
N ARG A 264 12.09 24.27 4.39
CA ARG A 264 13.12 24.52 5.39
C ARG A 264 14.45 23.84 5.06
N VAL A 265 14.43 22.60 4.53
CA VAL A 265 15.66 21.93 4.10
C VAL A 265 16.23 22.55 2.84
N PHE A 266 15.39 23.04 1.94
CA PHE A 266 15.82 23.80 0.77
C PHE A 266 16.52 25.12 1.18
N ASP A 267 16.03 25.82 2.21
CA ASP A 267 16.69 27.00 2.79
C ASP A 267 18.07 26.66 3.41
N VAL A 268 18.19 25.50 4.06
CA VAL A 268 19.48 24.97 4.53
C VAL A 268 20.43 24.74 3.36
N ALA A 269 19.95 24.13 2.27
CA ALA A 269 20.72 23.90 1.06
C ALA A 269 21.20 25.23 0.45
N GLY A 270 20.35 26.25 0.41
CA GLY A 270 20.66 27.60 -0.03
C GLY A 270 21.61 28.37 0.90
N GLY A 271 21.78 27.93 2.14
CA GLY A 271 22.64 28.60 3.15
C GLY A 271 21.94 29.76 3.85
N LEU A 272 20.63 29.91 3.73
CA LEU A 272 19.83 30.90 4.45
C LEU A 272 19.78 30.59 5.95
N VAL A 273 19.75 29.30 6.29
CA VAL A 273 19.85 28.79 7.66
C VAL A 273 20.86 27.64 7.72
N ARG A 274 21.47 27.42 8.88
CA ARG A 274 22.53 26.41 9.05
C ARG A 274 21.98 25.00 9.15
N ALA A 275 20.85 24.85 9.82
CA ALA A 275 20.21 23.56 10.08
C ALA A 275 18.71 23.74 10.34
N THR A 276 17.95 22.66 10.16
CA THR A 276 16.51 22.60 10.47
C THR A 276 16.12 21.22 11.00
N GLU A 277 15.00 21.16 11.70
CA GLU A 277 14.36 19.91 12.12
C GLU A 277 13.30 19.49 11.08
N VAL A 278 13.25 18.18 10.86
CA VAL A 278 12.23 17.50 10.04
C VAL A 278 11.42 16.59 10.96
N ALA A 279 10.34 16.01 10.47
CA ALA A 279 9.53 15.08 11.25
C ALA A 279 10.37 13.91 11.83
N GLY A 280 9.93 13.34 12.97
CA GLY A 280 10.58 12.18 13.57
C GLY A 280 11.91 12.46 14.26
N GLY A 281 12.16 13.72 14.70
CA GLY A 281 13.40 14.08 15.38
C GLY A 281 14.64 14.14 14.46
N LEU A 282 14.45 13.97 13.15
CA LEU A 282 15.51 14.10 12.17
C LEU A 282 15.91 15.56 12.02
N ARG A 283 17.19 15.87 12.21
CA ARG A 283 17.77 17.17 11.94
C ARG A 283 18.60 17.12 10.66
N VAL A 284 18.51 18.15 9.82
CA VAL A 284 19.34 18.30 8.63
C VAL A 284 20.19 19.55 8.79
N GLU A 285 21.50 19.43 8.61
CA GLU A 285 22.45 20.56 8.61
C GLU A 285 23.22 20.64 7.31
N ARG A 286 23.76 21.84 7.01
CA ARG A 286 24.71 22.05 5.93
C ARG A 286 26.13 22.19 6.49
N SER A 287 27.00 21.28 6.06
CA SER A 287 28.44 21.29 6.41
C SER A 287 29.28 21.08 5.16
N ARG A 288 30.24 21.96 4.91
CA ARG A 288 31.19 21.89 3.77
C ARG A 288 30.49 21.71 2.39
N GLY A 289 29.34 22.38 2.20
CA GLY A 289 28.59 22.32 0.95
C GLY A 289 27.74 21.06 0.79
N ARG A 290 27.59 20.23 1.84
CA ARG A 290 26.73 19.03 1.82
C ARG A 290 25.68 19.08 2.91
N LEU A 291 24.49 18.56 2.61
CA LEU A 291 23.45 18.29 3.58
C LEU A 291 23.76 16.98 4.32
N ARG A 292 23.62 17.01 5.63
CA ARG A 292 23.85 15.85 6.52
C ARG A 292 22.66 15.64 7.42
N PRO A 293 22.09 14.42 7.45
CA PRO A 293 21.11 14.06 8.44
C PRO A 293 21.82 13.78 9.77
N LEU A 294 21.25 14.27 10.86
CA LEU A 294 21.70 14.00 12.22
C LEU A 294 20.54 13.35 12.98
N PRO A 295 20.77 12.23 13.70
CA PRO A 295 19.77 11.66 14.57
C PRO A 295 19.47 12.58 15.75
N GLU A 296 18.32 12.38 16.41
CA GLU A 296 17.91 13.12 17.61
C GLU A 296 19.01 13.04 18.69
N GLY A 297 19.47 14.20 19.19
CA GLY A 297 20.49 14.28 20.24
C GLY A 297 21.95 14.38 19.79
N GLY A 298 22.22 14.39 18.50
CA GLY A 298 23.57 14.66 17.96
C GLY A 298 24.02 16.10 18.27
N ARG A 299 24.74 16.32 19.39
CA ARG A 299 25.42 17.58 19.69
C ARG A 299 26.48 17.86 18.60
N ILE A 300 26.43 19.07 18.07
CA ILE A 300 27.49 19.60 17.26
C ILE A 300 28.72 19.70 18.16
N ASP A 301 29.73 18.85 17.94
CA ASP A 301 31.08 19.16 18.43
C ASP A 301 31.56 20.40 17.68
N GLY A 302 31.50 21.51 18.41
CA GLY A 302 32.01 22.77 17.96
C GLY A 302 33.54 22.70 17.85
N GLY A 303 34.03 22.23 16.69
CA GLY A 303 35.41 22.37 16.31
C GLY A 303 35.69 23.84 16.09
N ARG A 304 36.54 24.39 16.96
CA ARG A 304 37.16 25.72 16.87
C ARG A 304 37.95 25.92 15.54
#